data_1a4dab1d2b1c5bce32574f6387b1c21f
#
_entry.id   1a4dab1d2b1c5bce32574f6387b1c21f
#
_cell.length_a   1.000
_cell.length_b   1.000
_cell.length_c   1.000
_cell.angle_alpha   90.00
_cell.angle_beta   90.00
_cell.angle_gamma   90.00
#
_symmetry.space_group_name_H-M   'P 1'
#
loop_
_entity.id
_entity.type
_entity.pdbx_description
1 polymer ?
#
loop_
_entity_poly.entity_id
_entity_poly.type
_entity_poly.pdbx_seq_one_letter_code
_entity_poly.pdbx_strand_id
1 'polypeptide(L)'
;MTVTSEGRVALYLQDKHPIREGMEYVKLAEAKGFEAVWQAESRLVREATVPMAAFAAVTSRIAVGSGVVNNWTRNVGLLAATFSTLDDLAPGRVKLGIGAWWDPLAAKVGITRSKPLKAMRETVEAVRRLLAMERVTYDGEFVHLDDVEIDIV
;
A
#
# COMPACT_ATOMS: atom_id res chain seq x y z
N MET A 1 -10.02 38.60 -6.97
CA MET A 1 -9.02 37.58 -6.74
C MET A 1 -9.72 36.20 -6.86
N THR A 2 -9.63 35.57 -8.00
CA THR A 2 -10.21 34.25 -8.24
C THR A 2 -9.17 33.24 -7.71
N VAL A 3 -9.43 32.64 -6.56
CA VAL A 3 -8.67 31.50 -6.07
C VAL A 3 -9.08 30.32 -6.94
N THR A 4 -8.32 30.04 -7.98
CA THR A 4 -8.37 28.76 -8.65
C THR A 4 -7.71 27.75 -7.71
N SER A 5 -8.51 27.01 -6.93
CA SER A 5 -8.03 25.79 -6.32
C SER A 5 -7.74 24.83 -7.47
N GLU A 6 -6.49 24.72 -7.88
CA GLU A 6 -6.06 23.60 -8.72
C GLU A 6 -6.34 22.32 -7.92
N GLY A 7 -7.43 21.64 -8.28
CA GLY A 7 -7.84 20.40 -7.61
C GLY A 7 -6.78 19.33 -7.87
N ARG A 8 -6.32 18.69 -6.80
CA ARG A 8 -5.43 17.54 -6.91
C ARG A 8 -6.18 16.38 -7.55
N VAL A 9 -5.64 15.82 -8.61
CA VAL A 9 -6.26 14.72 -9.36
C VAL A 9 -5.39 13.48 -9.27
N ALA A 10 -6.03 12.36 -8.98
CA ALA A 10 -5.38 11.05 -8.95
C ALA A 10 -6.16 10.03 -9.80
N LEU A 11 -5.44 9.07 -10.34
CA LEU A 11 -6.01 7.92 -11.04
C LEU A 11 -6.26 6.81 -10.03
N TYR A 12 -7.46 6.21 -10.06
CA TYR A 12 -7.78 5.03 -9.28
C TYR A 12 -8.00 3.84 -10.20
N LEU A 13 -7.15 2.83 -10.09
CA LEU A 13 -7.21 1.61 -10.88
C LEU A 13 -7.74 0.46 -10.03
N GLN A 14 -8.83 -0.14 -10.48
CA GLN A 14 -9.41 -1.32 -9.86
C GLN A 14 -8.75 -2.61 -10.37
N ASP A 15 -9.51 -3.69 -10.46
CA ASP A 15 -8.99 -5.04 -10.61
C ASP A 15 -9.15 -5.65 -12.02
N LYS A 16 -9.90 -5.00 -12.91
CA LYS A 16 -10.35 -5.62 -14.18
C LYS A 16 -9.46 -5.36 -15.39
N HIS A 17 -8.52 -4.45 -15.31
CA HIS A 17 -7.62 -4.16 -16.43
C HIS A 17 -6.36 -5.04 -16.38
N PRO A 18 -5.80 -5.46 -17.50
CA PRO A 18 -4.48 -6.07 -17.54
C PRO A 18 -3.41 -5.11 -17.00
N ILE A 19 -2.38 -5.62 -16.30
CA ILE A 19 -1.33 -4.76 -15.71
C ILE A 19 -0.62 -3.95 -16.78
N ARG A 20 -0.35 -4.53 -17.96
CA ARG A 20 0.31 -3.83 -19.07
C ARG A 20 -0.52 -2.65 -19.58
N GLU A 21 -1.83 -2.78 -19.64
CA GLU A 21 -2.74 -1.69 -19.98
C GLU A 21 -2.76 -0.61 -18.88
N GLY A 22 -2.76 -1.03 -17.61
CA GLY A 22 -2.60 -0.12 -16.47
C GLY A 22 -1.31 0.69 -16.53
N MET A 23 -0.20 0.11 -16.97
CA MET A 23 1.07 0.83 -17.18
C MET A 23 0.90 1.97 -18.20
N GLU A 24 0.17 1.76 -19.29
CA GLU A 24 -0.08 2.81 -20.28
C GLU A 24 -1.00 3.91 -19.72
N TYR A 25 -2.02 3.56 -18.94
CA TYR A 25 -2.86 4.55 -18.26
C TYR A 25 -2.06 5.41 -17.27
N VAL A 26 -1.14 4.81 -16.52
CA VAL A 26 -0.34 5.54 -15.53
C VAL A 26 0.67 6.47 -16.21
N LYS A 27 1.31 6.05 -17.31
CA LYS A 27 2.15 6.94 -18.14
C LYS A 27 1.37 8.14 -18.66
N LEU A 28 0.16 7.89 -19.17
CA LEU A 28 -0.71 8.96 -19.66
C LEU A 28 -1.13 9.91 -18.52
N ALA A 29 -1.49 9.36 -17.36
CA ALA A 29 -1.84 10.15 -16.17
C ALA A 29 -0.67 11.05 -15.73
N GLU A 30 0.55 10.50 -15.67
CA GLU A 30 1.75 11.27 -15.37
C GLU A 30 1.99 12.38 -16.40
N ALA A 31 1.84 12.09 -17.69
CA ALA A 31 1.97 13.08 -18.75
C ALA A 31 0.92 14.20 -18.69
N LYS A 32 -0.26 13.91 -18.13
CA LYS A 32 -1.37 14.86 -17.93
C LYS A 32 -1.31 15.57 -16.57
N GLY A 33 -0.28 15.36 -15.78
CA GLY A 33 -0.09 16.06 -14.50
C GLY A 33 -0.92 15.51 -13.33
N PHE A 34 -1.37 14.27 -13.40
CA PHE A 34 -1.96 13.59 -12.24
C PHE A 34 -0.91 13.43 -11.15
N GLU A 35 -1.30 13.64 -9.89
CA GLU A 35 -0.37 13.57 -8.75
C GLU A 35 -0.10 12.16 -8.27
N ALA A 36 -1.07 11.26 -8.41
CA ALA A 36 -0.98 9.89 -7.92
C ALA A 36 -1.75 8.89 -8.77
N VAL A 37 -1.32 7.64 -8.70
CA VAL A 37 -2.12 6.47 -9.05
C VAL A 37 -2.34 5.63 -7.79
N TRP A 38 -3.57 5.19 -7.58
CA TRP A 38 -3.96 4.30 -6.50
C TRP A 38 -4.41 2.97 -7.08
N GLN A 39 -3.69 1.89 -6.72
CA GLN A 39 -4.06 0.54 -7.11
C GLN A 39 -4.92 -0.12 -6.05
N ALA A 40 -6.12 -0.53 -6.42
CA ALA A 40 -6.97 -1.32 -5.54
C ALA A 40 -6.42 -2.73 -5.31
N GLU A 41 -6.62 -3.23 -4.10
CA GLU A 41 -6.55 -4.66 -3.79
C GLU A 41 -7.95 -5.13 -3.45
N SER A 42 -8.57 -5.93 -4.30
CA SER A 42 -9.96 -6.31 -4.08
C SER A 42 -10.23 -7.78 -4.33
N ARG A 43 -10.96 -8.39 -3.42
CA ARG A 43 -11.60 -9.71 -3.54
C ARG A 43 -10.72 -10.84 -4.08
N LEU A 44 -9.41 -10.83 -3.81
CA LEU A 44 -8.43 -11.78 -4.37
C LEU A 44 -8.39 -11.81 -5.92
N VAL A 45 -8.96 -10.81 -6.57
CA VAL A 45 -8.87 -10.62 -8.02
C VAL A 45 -7.54 -9.96 -8.39
N ARG A 46 -7.13 -8.98 -7.59
CA ARG A 46 -5.90 -8.24 -7.80
C ARG A 46 -5.19 -8.00 -6.47
N GLU A 47 -3.96 -8.39 -6.41
CA GLU A 47 -2.99 -7.99 -5.39
C GLU A 47 -2.40 -6.63 -5.80
N ALA A 48 -2.17 -5.71 -4.87
CA ALA A 48 -1.84 -4.32 -5.21
C ALA A 48 -0.36 -4.07 -5.48
N THR A 49 0.54 -4.77 -4.79
CA THR A 49 1.97 -4.40 -4.79
C THR A 49 2.69 -4.76 -6.10
N VAL A 50 2.27 -5.83 -6.77
CA VAL A 50 2.81 -6.23 -8.09
C VAL A 50 2.53 -5.16 -9.16
N PRO A 51 1.28 -4.71 -9.39
CA PRO A 51 1.06 -3.61 -10.33
C PRO A 51 1.66 -2.29 -9.87
N MET A 52 1.73 -2.00 -8.55
CA MET A 52 2.41 -0.81 -8.04
C MET A 52 3.89 -0.79 -8.47
N ALA A 53 4.60 -1.90 -8.35
CA ALA A 53 5.99 -2.02 -8.82
C ALA A 53 6.10 -1.77 -10.33
N ALA A 54 5.18 -2.33 -11.13
CA ALA A 54 5.15 -2.10 -12.57
C ALA A 54 4.89 -0.63 -12.92
N PHE A 55 3.99 0.05 -12.21
CA PHE A 55 3.71 1.48 -12.41
C PHE A 55 4.89 2.36 -11.98
N ALA A 56 5.52 2.04 -10.86
CA ALA A 56 6.71 2.73 -10.38
C ALA A 56 7.87 2.65 -11.38
N ALA A 57 8.07 1.48 -12.01
CA ALA A 57 9.14 1.24 -12.97
C ALA A 57 8.97 2.00 -14.31
N VAL A 58 7.74 2.37 -14.69
CA VAL A 58 7.46 3.04 -15.98
C VAL A 58 7.17 4.54 -15.84
N THR A 59 7.27 5.09 -14.63
CA THR A 59 6.99 6.49 -14.29
C THR A 59 8.13 7.09 -13.48
N SER A 60 8.19 8.41 -13.41
CA SER A 60 9.29 9.12 -12.74
C SER A 60 8.86 10.15 -11.69
N ARG A 61 7.61 10.59 -11.71
CA ARG A 61 7.12 11.69 -10.85
C ARG A 61 5.84 11.35 -10.09
N ILE A 62 4.88 10.67 -10.74
CA ILE A 62 3.58 10.36 -10.16
C ILE A 62 3.75 9.48 -8.91
N ALA A 63 3.05 9.80 -7.84
CA ALA A 63 3.01 8.93 -6.66
C ALA A 63 2.27 7.63 -6.96
N VAL A 64 2.73 6.53 -6.38
CA VAL A 64 2.15 5.19 -6.55
C VAL A 64 1.69 4.68 -5.20
N GLY A 65 0.41 4.41 -5.05
CA GLY A 65 -0.17 4.02 -3.78
C GLY A 65 -1.10 2.82 -3.85
N SER A 66 -1.24 2.14 -2.72
CA SER A 66 -2.26 1.11 -2.53
C SER A 66 -3.58 1.73 -2.08
N GLY A 67 -4.65 1.39 -2.74
CA GLY A 67 -5.98 1.89 -2.41
C GLY A 67 -7.02 0.79 -2.22
N VAL A 68 -6.93 -0.09 -1.23
CA VAL A 68 -5.95 -0.22 -0.15
C VAL A 68 -5.47 -1.67 -0.01
N VAL A 69 -4.29 -1.92 0.55
CA VAL A 69 -3.93 -3.27 1.02
C VAL A 69 -4.60 -3.55 2.37
N ASN A 70 -4.83 -4.82 2.70
CA ASN A 70 -5.42 -5.17 3.98
C ASN A 70 -4.36 -5.58 5.01
N ASN A 71 -4.68 -5.40 6.29
CA ASN A 71 -3.80 -5.71 7.42
C ASN A 71 -3.92 -7.16 7.95
N TRP A 72 -4.68 -8.02 7.28
CA TRP A 72 -4.97 -9.38 7.78
C TRP A 72 -4.23 -10.47 7.03
N THR A 73 -3.96 -10.26 5.74
CA THR A 73 -3.33 -11.29 4.90
C THR A 73 -1.81 -11.16 4.81
N ARG A 74 -1.25 -10.07 5.34
CA ARG A 74 0.20 -9.82 5.34
C ARG A 74 0.72 -9.68 6.77
N ASN A 75 1.82 -10.34 7.07
CA ASN A 75 2.58 -10.06 8.29
C ASN A 75 3.11 -8.63 8.25
N VAL A 76 3.15 -7.98 9.42
CA VAL A 76 3.60 -6.57 9.57
C VAL A 76 5.03 -6.36 9.07
N GLY A 77 5.95 -7.27 9.38
CA GLY A 77 7.34 -7.21 8.91
C GLY A 77 7.42 -7.28 7.39
N LEU A 78 6.70 -8.25 6.78
CA LEU A 78 6.66 -8.37 5.31
C LEU A 78 5.97 -7.18 4.66
N LEU A 79 4.91 -6.64 5.26
CA LEU A 79 4.24 -5.44 4.76
C LEU A 79 5.20 -4.23 4.73
N ALA A 80 5.92 -4.00 5.81
CA ALA A 80 6.90 -2.92 5.90
C ALA A 80 8.06 -3.14 4.89
N ALA A 81 8.62 -4.34 4.81
CA ALA A 81 9.68 -4.68 3.85
C ALA A 81 9.22 -4.50 2.39
N THR A 82 7.98 -4.88 2.05
CA THR A 82 7.42 -4.69 0.71
C THR A 82 7.37 -3.21 0.33
N PHE A 83 6.87 -2.35 1.23
CA PHE A 83 6.76 -0.91 0.94
C PHE A 83 8.11 -0.21 0.97
N SER A 84 9.06 -0.67 1.76
CA SER A 84 10.44 -0.22 1.71
C SER A 84 11.11 -0.58 0.38
N THR A 85 10.93 -1.81 -0.10
CA THR A 85 11.43 -2.25 -1.42
C THR A 85 10.79 -1.47 -2.57
N LEU A 86 9.49 -1.14 -2.47
CA LEU A 86 8.82 -0.28 -3.45
C LEU A 86 9.39 1.15 -3.43
N ASP A 87 9.74 1.67 -2.25
CA ASP A 87 10.34 3.01 -2.13
C ASP A 87 11.77 3.04 -2.69
N ASP A 88 12.55 1.98 -2.57
CA ASP A 88 13.84 1.83 -3.27
C ASP A 88 13.67 1.94 -4.79
N LEU A 89 12.65 1.28 -5.35
CA LEU A 89 12.32 1.39 -6.77
C LEU A 89 11.82 2.79 -7.19
N ALA A 90 11.13 3.50 -6.30
CA ALA A 90 10.47 4.78 -6.57
C ALA A 90 10.60 5.74 -5.37
N PRO A 91 11.82 6.24 -5.07
CA PRO A 91 12.10 7.00 -3.85
C PRO A 91 11.16 8.18 -3.63
N GLY A 92 10.51 8.22 -2.45
CA GLY A 92 9.61 9.29 -2.03
C GLY A 92 8.24 9.32 -2.72
N ARG A 93 7.99 8.42 -3.68
CA ARG A 93 6.73 8.38 -4.46
C ARG A 93 5.74 7.33 -3.94
N VAL A 94 6.16 6.42 -3.09
CA VAL A 94 5.32 5.30 -2.62
C VAL A 94 4.39 5.75 -1.50
N LYS A 95 3.14 5.30 -1.57
CA LYS A 95 2.11 5.59 -0.55
C LYS A 95 1.46 4.30 -0.08
N LEU A 96 1.52 4.03 1.22
CA LEU A 96 0.83 2.91 1.83
C LEU A 96 -0.58 3.33 2.25
N GLY A 97 -1.58 2.92 1.49
CA GLY A 97 -2.97 2.93 1.91
C GLY A 97 -3.34 1.56 2.47
N ILE A 98 -3.86 1.53 3.69
CA ILE A 98 -4.18 0.30 4.40
C ILE A 98 -5.63 0.29 4.87
N GLY A 99 -6.30 -0.85 4.79
CA GLY A 99 -7.70 -1.04 5.14
C GLY A 99 -7.96 -2.30 5.96
N ALA A 100 -9.08 -2.31 6.67
CA ALA A 100 -9.41 -3.38 7.61
C ALA A 100 -10.07 -4.62 6.97
N TRP A 101 -10.21 -4.64 5.64
CA TRP A 101 -10.88 -5.70 4.89
C TRP A 101 -12.35 -5.93 5.32
N TRP A 102 -12.97 -7.09 5.01
CA TRP A 102 -14.37 -7.39 5.30
C TRP A 102 -14.60 -8.89 5.60
N ASP A 103 -15.53 -9.17 6.51
CA ASP A 103 -15.70 -10.49 7.09
C ASP A 103 -16.07 -11.62 6.13
N PRO A 104 -16.99 -11.45 5.15
CA PRO A 104 -17.35 -12.56 4.27
C PRO A 104 -16.17 -13.14 3.49
N LEU A 105 -15.22 -12.33 3.08
CA LEU A 105 -14.04 -12.81 2.36
C LEU A 105 -12.97 -13.31 3.31
N ALA A 106 -12.73 -12.63 4.42
CA ALA A 106 -11.78 -13.04 5.45
C ALA A 106 -12.09 -14.48 5.95
N ALA A 107 -13.35 -14.75 6.28
CA ALA A 107 -13.78 -16.07 6.71
C ALA A 107 -13.54 -17.15 5.64
N LYS A 108 -13.76 -16.85 4.35
CA LYS A 108 -13.53 -17.78 3.25
C LYS A 108 -12.06 -18.17 3.06
N VAL A 109 -11.13 -17.35 3.52
CA VAL A 109 -9.68 -17.63 3.47
C VAL A 109 -9.11 -18.00 4.85
N GLY A 110 -9.97 -18.36 5.80
CA GLY A 110 -9.56 -18.86 7.11
C GLY A 110 -9.11 -17.77 8.09
N ILE A 111 -9.44 -16.51 7.84
CA ILE A 111 -9.09 -15.39 8.73
C ILE A 111 -10.28 -14.97 9.57
N THR A 112 -10.10 -15.00 10.88
CA THR A 112 -11.06 -14.46 11.84
C THR A 112 -10.69 -13.02 12.17
N ARG A 113 -11.54 -12.07 11.75
CA ARG A 113 -11.36 -10.66 12.06
C ARG A 113 -12.02 -10.35 13.40
N SER A 114 -11.23 -10.18 14.44
CA SER A 114 -11.71 -9.68 15.74
C SER A 114 -11.13 -8.29 16.01
N LYS A 115 -11.85 -7.43 16.71
CA LYS A 115 -11.40 -6.10 17.13
C LYS A 115 -10.65 -5.33 16.03
N PRO A 116 -11.23 -5.12 14.83
CA PRO A 116 -10.51 -4.64 13.65
C PRO A 116 -9.85 -3.27 13.84
N LEU A 117 -10.40 -2.40 14.67
CA LEU A 117 -9.78 -1.10 14.98
C LEU A 117 -8.50 -1.26 15.82
N LYS A 118 -8.48 -2.21 16.75
CA LYS A 118 -7.28 -2.49 17.55
C LYS A 118 -6.19 -3.12 16.68
N ALA A 119 -6.55 -4.14 15.90
CA ALA A 119 -5.62 -4.76 14.95
C ALA A 119 -5.02 -3.74 13.97
N MET A 120 -5.84 -2.84 13.43
CA MET A 120 -5.37 -1.77 12.55
C MET A 120 -4.40 -0.82 13.25
N ARG A 121 -4.70 -0.40 14.49
CA ARG A 121 -3.82 0.49 15.26
C ARG A 121 -2.45 -0.15 15.46
N GLU A 122 -2.42 -1.39 15.98
CA GLU A 122 -1.18 -2.12 16.22
C GLU A 122 -0.38 -2.30 14.93
N THR A 123 -1.05 -2.66 13.82
CA THR A 123 -0.40 -2.77 12.50
C THR A 123 0.22 -1.45 12.07
N VAL A 124 -0.52 -0.36 12.12
CA VAL A 124 -0.03 0.95 11.67
C VAL A 124 1.12 1.45 12.53
N GLU A 125 1.03 1.29 13.85
CA GLU A 125 2.11 1.67 14.78
C GLU A 125 3.40 0.89 14.46
N ALA A 126 3.32 -0.43 14.35
CA ALA A 126 4.48 -1.28 14.08
C ALA A 126 5.08 -1.02 12.68
N VAL A 127 4.24 -0.91 11.63
CA VAL A 127 4.70 -0.59 10.27
C VAL A 127 5.40 0.75 10.22
N ARG A 128 4.85 1.78 10.87
CA ARG A 128 5.49 3.11 10.89
C ARG A 128 6.86 3.11 11.55
N ARG A 129 7.03 2.37 12.64
CA ARG A 129 8.31 2.23 13.31
C ARG A 129 9.33 1.49 12.44
N LEU A 130 8.93 0.39 11.81
CA LEU A 130 9.79 -0.35 10.87
C LEU A 130 10.20 0.51 9.67
N LEU A 131 9.25 1.24 9.06
CA LEU A 131 9.55 2.16 7.95
C LEU A 131 10.37 3.39 8.36
N ALA A 132 10.40 3.72 9.66
CA ALA A 132 11.32 4.71 10.22
C ALA A 132 12.71 4.12 10.51
N MET A 133 12.97 2.88 10.08
CA MET A 133 14.23 2.14 10.30
C MET A 133 14.55 1.92 11.78
N GLU A 134 13.53 1.84 12.62
CA GLU A 134 13.71 1.46 14.02
C GLU A 134 13.87 -0.06 14.16
N ARG A 135 14.64 -0.48 15.16
CA ARG A 135 14.60 -1.84 15.68
C ARG A 135 13.40 -1.96 16.61
N VAL A 136 12.47 -2.86 16.29
CA VAL A 136 11.14 -2.91 16.88
C VAL A 136 10.90 -4.20 17.65
N THR A 137 10.63 -4.07 18.95
CA THR A 137 9.91 -5.06 19.74
C THR A 137 8.50 -4.52 20.00
N TYR A 138 7.49 -5.33 19.71
CA TYR A 138 6.08 -5.00 19.87
C TYR A 138 5.32 -6.20 20.40
N ASP A 139 4.67 -6.06 21.55
CA ASP A 139 3.87 -7.13 22.17
C ASP A 139 2.41 -6.68 22.29
N GLY A 140 1.70 -6.76 21.18
CA GLY A 140 0.28 -6.44 21.05
C GLY A 140 -0.62 -7.67 21.15
N GLU A 141 -1.90 -7.48 20.94
CA GLU A 141 -2.86 -8.60 20.81
C GLU A 141 -2.82 -9.24 19.41
N PHE A 142 -2.50 -8.48 18.38
CA PHE A 142 -2.51 -8.88 16.97
C PHE A 142 -1.13 -8.83 16.32
N VAL A 143 -0.25 -8.00 16.84
CA VAL A 143 1.10 -7.83 16.32
C VAL A 143 2.11 -8.22 17.39
N HIS A 144 2.95 -9.19 17.06
CA HIS A 144 4.07 -9.61 17.89
C HIS A 144 5.36 -9.52 17.06
N LEU A 145 6.28 -8.68 17.49
CA LEU A 145 7.60 -8.53 16.91
C LEU A 145 8.64 -8.63 18.03
N ASP A 146 9.70 -9.37 17.81
CA ASP A 146 10.81 -9.50 18.74
C ASP A 146 12.10 -9.11 18.03
N ASP A 147 12.63 -7.94 18.38
CA ASP A 147 13.91 -7.42 17.88
C ASP A 147 14.02 -7.37 16.35
N VAL A 148 12.97 -6.89 15.67
CA VAL A 148 12.86 -6.85 14.20
C VAL A 148 13.27 -5.48 13.66
N GLU A 149 14.06 -5.48 12.60
CA GLU A 149 14.41 -4.28 11.82
C GLU A 149 14.33 -4.56 10.31
N ILE A 150 14.18 -3.51 9.51
CA ILE A 150 14.33 -3.59 8.06
C ILE A 150 15.79 -3.31 7.76
N ASP A 151 16.52 -4.36 7.35
CA ASP A 151 17.93 -4.28 7.00
C ASP A 151 18.04 -4.03 5.49
N ILE A 152 17.99 -2.73 5.12
CA ILE A 152 18.28 -2.29 3.75
C ILE A 152 19.68 -1.72 3.76
N VAL A 153 20.57 -2.38 3.04
CA VAL A 153 21.96 -1.97 2.85
C VAL A 153 22.06 -1.01 1.68
#